data_a501c477697382a7fdae2b858a4398c1
#
_entry.id   a501c477697382a7fdae2b858a4398c1
#
_cell.length_a   1.000
_cell.length_b   1.000
_cell.length_c   1.000
_cell.angle_alpha   90.00
_cell.angle_beta   90.00
_cell.angle_gamma   90.00
#
_symmetry.space_group_name_H-M   'P 1'
#
loop_
_entity.id
_entity.type
_entity.pdbx_description
1 polymer ?
#
loop_
_entity_poly.entity_id
_entity_poly.type
_entity_poly.pdbx_seq_one_letter_code
_entity_poly.pdbx_strand_id
1 'polypeptide(L)'
;MKTFGYLLMAVMACMTCSCRDEEPLPDPVPPVVEPENPGNPEEPDTGKVYLGIAPIIENMQEQRAVVENWKEGHCLGVTAAGDVNIPFTFDGRRWKAGKQVEVTAEQKVSAYYPYNVQYTDMTAIPVDITTQEDYMYGEGGVSVEKPSAALVMKHALSLVRILIKKNDYTGDGMVDAVTFGGVRLSASMDVTSGKLLPTGQPGE
;
A
#
# COMPACT_ATOMS: atom_id res chain seq x y z
N MET A 1 0.39 59.43 4.56
CA MET A 1 0.06 59.37 5.98
C MET A 1 -1.43 59.13 6.10
N LYS A 2 -1.88 57.96 6.45
CA LYS A 2 -3.25 57.63 6.82
C LYS A 2 -3.19 56.73 8.02
N THR A 3 -3.63 57.27 9.14
CA THR A 3 -3.75 56.66 10.45
C THR A 3 -4.93 55.65 10.48
N PHE A 4 -4.68 54.43 10.90
CA PHE A 4 -5.73 53.46 11.21
C PHE A 4 -6.07 53.55 12.69
N GLY A 5 -7.33 53.91 12.98
CA GLY A 5 -7.87 53.91 14.33
C GLY A 5 -8.33 52.48 14.74
N TYR A 6 -7.91 52.05 15.92
CA TYR A 6 -8.43 50.85 16.58
C TYR A 6 -9.73 51.16 17.30
N LEU A 7 -10.82 50.47 16.96
CA LEU A 7 -12.08 50.49 17.70
C LEU A 7 -12.11 49.34 18.68
N LEU A 8 -12.02 49.69 19.95
CA LEU A 8 -12.15 48.75 21.09
C LEU A 8 -13.64 48.59 21.41
N MET A 9 -14.20 47.42 21.16
CA MET A 9 -15.59 47.10 21.56
C MET A 9 -15.58 46.21 22.80
N ALA A 10 -15.96 46.81 23.92
CA ALA A 10 -16.19 46.08 25.17
C ALA A 10 -17.54 45.36 25.10
N VAL A 11 -17.54 44.05 25.24
CA VAL A 11 -18.76 43.26 25.40
C VAL A 11 -18.95 42.94 26.87
N MET A 12 -20.04 43.49 27.39
CA MET A 12 -20.52 43.34 28.77
C MET A 12 -21.13 41.95 28.97
N ALA A 13 -20.58 41.18 29.88
CA ALA A 13 -21.08 39.85 30.23
C ALA A 13 -22.37 39.97 31.06
N CYS A 14 -23.49 39.51 30.52
CA CYS A 14 -24.71 39.21 31.28
C CYS A 14 -24.61 37.79 31.84
N MET A 15 -24.47 37.67 33.15
CA MET A 15 -24.66 36.41 33.86
C MET A 15 -26.16 36.12 33.97
N THR A 16 -26.62 35.15 33.17
CA THR A 16 -27.89 34.47 33.45
C THR A 16 -27.58 33.14 34.13
N CYS A 17 -27.92 33.02 35.37
CA CYS A 17 -27.93 31.75 36.11
C CYS A 17 -29.07 30.90 35.54
N SER A 18 -28.73 29.90 34.74
CA SER A 18 -29.67 28.87 34.33
C SER A 18 -29.33 27.58 35.05
N CYS A 19 -30.30 27.12 35.82
CA CYS A 19 -30.24 25.78 36.44
C CYS A 19 -30.04 24.76 35.33
N ARG A 20 -28.93 24.08 35.39
CA ARG A 20 -28.64 22.96 34.49
C ARG A 20 -29.17 21.71 35.19
N ASP A 21 -30.18 21.10 34.60
CA ASP A 21 -30.57 19.73 34.90
C ASP A 21 -29.33 18.85 34.63
N GLU A 22 -28.93 18.08 35.62
CA GLU A 22 -27.86 17.10 35.50
C GLU A 22 -28.35 16.02 34.52
N GLU A 23 -27.82 16.03 33.31
CA GLU A 23 -27.92 14.87 32.42
C GLU A 23 -27.25 13.66 33.10
N PRO A 24 -27.90 12.50 33.14
CA PRO A 24 -27.27 11.30 33.66
C PRO A 24 -26.01 10.99 32.89
N LEU A 25 -24.93 10.71 33.64
CA LEU A 25 -23.65 10.27 33.04
C LEU A 25 -23.91 9.11 32.07
N PRO A 26 -23.32 9.15 30.87
CA PRO A 26 -23.42 8.03 29.96
C PRO A 26 -22.85 6.77 30.63
N ASP A 27 -23.55 5.66 30.49
CA ASP A 27 -23.12 4.37 30.99
C ASP A 27 -21.66 4.11 30.57
N PRO A 28 -20.85 3.46 31.43
CA PRO A 28 -19.47 3.13 31.11
C PRO A 28 -19.45 2.34 29.80
N VAL A 29 -18.75 2.90 28.80
CA VAL A 29 -18.51 2.25 27.52
C VAL A 29 -17.92 0.88 27.84
N PRO A 30 -18.51 -0.23 27.39
CA PRO A 30 -17.92 -1.54 27.59
C PRO A 30 -16.50 -1.53 27.02
N PRO A 31 -15.56 -2.26 27.64
CA PRO A 31 -14.18 -2.30 27.16
C PRO A 31 -14.19 -2.62 25.69
N VAL A 32 -13.48 -1.81 24.89
CA VAL A 32 -13.26 -2.10 23.48
C VAL A 32 -12.57 -3.45 23.44
N VAL A 33 -13.33 -4.48 23.11
CA VAL A 33 -12.78 -5.80 22.80
C VAL A 33 -12.00 -5.56 21.53
N GLU A 34 -10.66 -5.60 21.63
CA GLU A 34 -9.82 -5.68 20.43
C GLU A 34 -10.43 -6.78 19.55
N PRO A 35 -10.62 -6.55 18.23
CA PRO A 35 -11.18 -7.57 17.38
C PRO A 35 -10.29 -8.80 17.50
N GLU A 36 -10.81 -9.82 18.16
CA GLU A 36 -10.19 -11.13 18.18
C GLU A 36 -9.90 -11.48 16.72
N ASN A 37 -8.65 -11.72 16.43
CA ASN A 37 -8.20 -12.23 15.14
C ASN A 37 -9.11 -13.43 14.83
N PRO A 38 -10.04 -13.34 13.84
CA PRO A 38 -10.93 -14.45 13.56
C PRO A 38 -10.07 -15.56 13.00
N GLY A 39 -9.67 -16.48 13.89
CA GLY A 39 -8.90 -17.67 13.56
C GLY A 39 -9.53 -18.37 12.37
N ASN A 40 -8.70 -18.82 11.48
CA ASN A 40 -9.04 -19.81 10.47
C ASN A 40 -9.90 -20.91 11.12
N PRO A 41 -11.03 -21.39 10.51
CA PRO A 41 -11.88 -22.38 11.15
C PRO A 41 -11.07 -23.62 11.53
N GLU A 42 -11.04 -23.91 12.81
CA GLU A 42 -10.70 -25.14 13.48
C GLU A 42 -9.70 -26.10 12.79
N GLU A 43 -8.41 -25.73 12.77
CA GLU A 43 -7.37 -26.75 12.86
C GLU A 43 -7.05 -26.99 14.35
N PRO A 44 -6.76 -28.26 14.76
CA PRO A 44 -6.40 -28.57 16.14
C PRO A 44 -5.19 -27.71 16.52
N ASP A 45 -5.25 -27.06 17.70
CA ASP A 45 -4.16 -26.27 18.29
C ASP A 45 -2.91 -27.16 18.41
N THR A 46 -2.07 -27.17 17.39
CA THR A 46 -0.81 -27.90 17.33
C THR A 46 0.32 -27.13 18.00
N GLY A 47 0.03 -25.94 18.57
CA GLY A 47 1.05 -25.02 19.06
C GLY A 47 1.93 -24.42 17.97
N LYS A 48 1.58 -24.64 16.69
CA LYS A 48 2.30 -24.10 15.53
C LYS A 48 1.76 -22.73 15.15
N VAL A 49 2.69 -21.85 14.82
CA VAL A 49 2.36 -20.48 14.40
C VAL A 49 2.65 -20.36 12.91
N TYR A 50 1.69 -19.82 12.16
CA TYR A 50 1.79 -19.70 10.72
C TYR A 50 1.92 -18.24 10.27
N LEU A 51 2.63 -18.04 9.16
CA LEU A 51 2.89 -16.77 8.56
C LEU A 51 1.59 -16.09 8.09
N GLY A 52 1.33 -14.90 8.61
CA GLY A 52 0.39 -13.93 8.07
C GLY A 52 1.12 -12.76 7.40
N ILE A 53 0.41 -11.96 6.61
CA ILE A 53 0.93 -10.70 6.07
C ILE A 53 -0.08 -9.57 6.23
N ALA A 54 0.44 -8.36 6.45
CA ALA A 54 -0.32 -7.11 6.49
C ALA A 54 0.37 -6.06 5.59
N PRO A 55 0.23 -6.18 4.26
CA PRO A 55 0.88 -5.27 3.33
C PRO A 55 0.16 -3.91 3.28
N ILE A 56 0.94 -2.84 3.42
CA ILE A 56 0.53 -1.45 3.29
C ILE A 56 1.24 -0.88 2.06
N ILE A 57 0.49 -0.25 1.16
CA ILE A 57 1.06 0.43 0.00
C ILE A 57 1.63 1.77 0.46
N GLU A 58 2.89 2.05 0.14
CA GLU A 58 3.52 3.32 0.45
C GLU A 58 2.84 4.42 -0.39
N ASN A 59 2.19 5.35 0.28
CA ASN A 59 1.55 6.47 -0.40
C ASN A 59 2.60 7.45 -0.91
N MET A 60 2.74 7.58 -2.21
CA MET A 60 3.47 8.68 -2.83
C MET A 60 2.60 9.95 -2.70
N GLN A 61 2.96 10.84 -1.77
CA GLN A 61 2.29 12.12 -1.55
C GLN A 61 2.37 12.97 -2.83
N GLU A 62 1.39 13.03 -3.67
CA GLU A 62 1.24 13.80 -4.91
C GLU A 62 1.24 13.01 -6.23
N GLN A 63 1.50 11.72 -6.24
CA GLN A 63 1.40 10.92 -7.45
C GLN A 63 0.31 9.86 -7.28
N ARG A 64 -0.66 9.84 -8.18
CA ARG A 64 -1.64 8.76 -8.23
C ARG A 64 -0.94 7.52 -8.75
N ALA A 65 -0.77 6.53 -7.89
CA ALA A 65 -0.30 5.21 -8.27
C ALA A 65 -1.38 4.46 -9.06
N VAL A 66 -0.98 3.49 -9.87
CA VAL A 66 -1.92 2.59 -10.58
C VAL A 66 -2.71 1.76 -9.56
N VAL A 67 -2.04 1.30 -8.49
CA VAL A 67 -2.65 0.60 -7.36
C VAL A 67 -2.51 1.44 -6.10
N GLU A 68 -3.60 2.07 -5.67
CA GLU A 68 -3.64 2.88 -4.44
C GLU A 68 -4.13 2.07 -3.22
N ASN A 69 -4.92 1.03 -3.46
CA ASN A 69 -5.50 0.18 -2.43
C ASN A 69 -5.61 -1.27 -2.91
N TRP A 70 -5.52 -2.19 -1.97
CA TRP A 70 -5.75 -3.60 -2.24
C TRP A 70 -7.23 -3.87 -2.57
N LYS A 71 -7.46 -4.71 -3.57
CA LYS A 71 -8.78 -5.15 -4.00
C LYS A 71 -8.85 -6.66 -3.94
N GLU A 72 -10.04 -7.20 -3.78
CA GLU A 72 -10.28 -8.65 -3.86
C GLU A 72 -9.67 -9.23 -5.14
N GLY A 73 -8.97 -10.34 -5.00
CA GLY A 73 -8.24 -11.00 -6.08
C GLY A 73 -6.80 -10.52 -6.28
N HIS A 74 -6.36 -9.39 -5.67
CA HIS A 74 -4.94 -9.06 -5.70
C HIS A 74 -4.11 -10.15 -5.04
N CYS A 75 -3.01 -10.52 -5.67
CA CYS A 75 -2.14 -11.60 -5.21
C CYS A 75 -0.69 -11.14 -5.14
N LEU A 76 -0.04 -11.40 -4.02
CA LEU A 76 1.39 -11.16 -3.80
C LEU A 76 2.17 -12.47 -3.89
N GLY A 77 3.38 -12.42 -4.42
CA GLY A 77 4.36 -13.48 -4.26
C GLY A 77 5.21 -13.20 -3.03
N VAL A 78 5.18 -14.11 -2.06
CA VAL A 78 5.87 -13.95 -0.77
C VAL A 78 6.98 -14.98 -0.65
N THR A 79 8.11 -14.57 -0.10
CA THR A 79 9.26 -15.43 0.19
C THR A 79 9.56 -15.36 1.69
N ALA A 80 9.55 -16.49 2.35
CA ALA A 80 9.81 -16.62 3.79
C ALA A 80 10.24 -18.03 4.16
N ALA A 81 11.05 -18.21 5.19
CA ALA A 81 11.44 -19.51 5.77
C ALA A 81 12.05 -20.51 4.76
N GLY A 82 12.70 -20.03 3.70
CA GLY A 82 13.23 -20.86 2.62
C GLY A 82 12.21 -21.23 1.54
N ASP A 83 10.94 -20.99 1.76
CA ASP A 83 9.90 -21.09 0.74
C ASP A 83 9.88 -19.82 -0.15
N VAL A 84 9.86 -20.03 -1.45
CA VAL A 84 9.93 -18.96 -2.45
C VAL A 84 8.62 -18.86 -3.20
N ASN A 85 8.19 -17.64 -3.50
CA ASN A 85 7.05 -17.36 -4.36
C ASN A 85 5.73 -17.98 -3.89
N ILE A 86 5.44 -17.86 -2.60
CA ILE A 86 4.18 -18.32 -2.02
C ILE A 86 3.07 -17.33 -2.38
N PRO A 87 1.96 -17.76 -3.01
CA PRO A 87 0.87 -16.85 -3.31
C PRO A 87 0.10 -16.47 -2.05
N PHE A 88 -0.08 -15.16 -1.84
CA PHE A 88 -1.01 -14.60 -0.86
C PHE A 88 -2.07 -13.80 -1.60
N THR A 89 -3.31 -14.22 -1.52
CA THR A 89 -4.43 -13.59 -2.21
C THR A 89 -5.31 -12.80 -1.22
N PHE A 90 -5.66 -11.58 -1.58
CA PHE A 90 -6.57 -10.74 -0.80
C PHE A 90 -8.03 -11.09 -1.12
N ASP A 91 -8.82 -11.44 -0.11
CA ASP A 91 -10.24 -11.80 -0.26
C ASP A 91 -11.21 -10.64 -0.02
N GLY A 92 -10.70 -9.40 -0.03
CA GLY A 92 -11.45 -8.18 0.29
C GLY A 92 -11.43 -7.81 1.77
N ARG A 93 -10.95 -8.69 2.65
CA ARG A 93 -10.84 -8.46 4.10
C ARG A 93 -9.47 -8.84 4.65
N ARG A 94 -8.92 -9.97 4.22
CA ARG A 94 -7.65 -10.54 4.71
C ARG A 94 -6.86 -11.20 3.59
N TRP A 95 -5.58 -11.37 3.83
CA TRP A 95 -4.69 -12.10 2.94
C TRP A 95 -4.70 -13.59 3.30
N LYS A 96 -4.91 -14.43 2.30
CA LYS A 96 -4.93 -15.89 2.43
C LYS A 96 -3.70 -16.48 1.76
N ALA A 97 -2.93 -17.24 2.51
CA ALA A 97 -1.80 -17.98 1.97
C ALA A 97 -2.27 -19.17 1.13
N GLY A 98 -1.68 -19.35 -0.04
CA GLY A 98 -1.89 -20.57 -0.83
C GLY A 98 -1.17 -21.80 -0.28
N LYS A 99 -0.18 -21.58 0.60
CA LYS A 99 0.55 -22.60 1.35
C LYS A 99 0.81 -22.08 2.77
N GLN A 100 0.55 -22.90 3.77
CA GLN A 100 0.92 -22.57 5.15
C GLN A 100 2.44 -22.63 5.32
N VAL A 101 3.00 -21.61 5.95
CA VAL A 101 4.42 -21.52 6.30
C VAL A 101 4.54 -21.35 7.80
N GLU A 102 5.18 -22.32 8.45
CA GLU A 102 5.39 -22.29 9.90
C GLU A 102 6.48 -21.26 10.25
N VAL A 103 6.19 -20.42 11.24
CA VAL A 103 7.14 -19.44 11.79
C VAL A 103 7.76 -20.04 13.04
N THR A 104 9.03 -20.43 12.96
CA THR A 104 9.74 -21.09 14.07
C THR A 104 10.77 -20.18 14.73
N ALA A 105 11.15 -19.08 14.08
CA ALA A 105 12.14 -18.12 14.57
C ALA A 105 11.91 -16.76 13.93
N GLU A 106 12.62 -15.75 14.42
CA GLU A 106 12.69 -14.44 13.76
C GLU A 106 13.30 -14.57 12.36
N GLN A 107 12.63 -14.02 11.36
CA GLN A 107 13.07 -14.08 9.97
C GLN A 107 12.54 -12.92 9.14
N LYS A 108 13.23 -12.65 8.03
CA LYS A 108 12.77 -11.70 7.02
C LYS A 108 11.74 -12.34 6.10
N VAL A 109 10.81 -11.50 5.67
CA VAL A 109 9.80 -11.80 4.67
C VAL A 109 9.93 -10.77 3.58
N SER A 110 10.01 -11.18 2.33
CA SER A 110 9.96 -10.30 1.17
C SER A 110 8.72 -10.61 0.32
N ALA A 111 8.20 -9.61 -0.35
CA ALA A 111 7.03 -9.75 -1.20
C ALA A 111 7.12 -8.88 -2.45
N TYR A 112 6.44 -9.31 -3.49
CA TYR A 112 6.29 -8.55 -4.72
C TYR A 112 4.85 -8.63 -5.26
N TYR A 113 4.50 -7.69 -6.11
CA TYR A 113 3.25 -7.61 -6.86
C TYR A 113 3.53 -7.20 -8.32
N PRO A 114 2.77 -7.73 -9.30
CA PRO A 114 1.76 -8.78 -9.20
C PRO A 114 2.39 -10.18 -9.13
N TYR A 115 1.71 -11.11 -8.44
CA TYR A 115 2.15 -12.51 -8.34
C TYR A 115 2.13 -13.20 -9.71
N ASN A 116 3.16 -13.99 -9.96
CA ASN A 116 3.19 -14.91 -11.10
C ASN A 116 3.81 -16.24 -10.69
N VAL A 117 3.09 -17.34 -10.92
CA VAL A 117 3.51 -18.69 -10.53
C VAL A 117 4.82 -19.14 -11.20
N GLN A 118 5.15 -18.55 -12.36
CA GLN A 118 6.34 -18.91 -13.14
C GLN A 118 7.63 -18.27 -12.62
N TYR A 119 7.54 -17.29 -11.72
CA TYR A 119 8.72 -16.60 -11.21
C TYR A 119 9.38 -17.45 -10.11
N THR A 120 10.60 -17.86 -10.38
CA THR A 120 11.42 -18.69 -9.47
C THR A 120 12.65 -17.97 -8.94
N ASP A 121 13.08 -16.91 -9.63
CA ASP A 121 14.22 -16.09 -9.24
C ASP A 121 13.74 -14.72 -8.73
N MET A 122 13.74 -14.53 -7.40
CA MET A 122 13.32 -13.29 -6.77
C MET A 122 14.32 -12.13 -6.93
N THR A 123 15.50 -12.42 -7.48
CA THR A 123 16.50 -11.36 -7.80
C THR A 123 16.33 -10.80 -9.22
N ALA A 124 15.48 -11.41 -10.03
CA ALA A 124 15.31 -11.06 -11.44
C ALA A 124 13.86 -11.23 -11.94
N ILE A 125 12.89 -10.70 -11.22
CA ILE A 125 11.48 -10.69 -11.65
C ILE A 125 11.33 -9.89 -12.94
N PRO A 126 10.77 -10.47 -14.02
CA PRO A 126 10.51 -9.74 -15.26
C PRO A 126 9.53 -8.59 -15.06
N VAL A 127 9.87 -7.43 -15.59
CA VAL A 127 9.04 -6.23 -15.60
C VAL A 127 8.83 -5.80 -17.04
N ASP A 128 7.57 -5.60 -17.44
CA ASP A 128 7.17 -5.13 -18.76
C ASP A 128 6.26 -3.90 -18.61
N ILE A 129 6.76 -2.73 -18.98
CA ILE A 129 5.99 -1.48 -18.85
C ILE A 129 4.90 -1.33 -19.90
N THR A 130 4.88 -2.15 -20.93
CA THR A 130 3.84 -2.10 -21.99
C THR A 130 2.49 -2.59 -21.47
N THR A 131 2.49 -3.43 -20.44
CA THR A 131 1.26 -3.91 -19.77
C THR A 131 0.59 -2.84 -18.92
N GLN A 132 1.31 -1.78 -18.58
CA GLN A 132 0.89 -0.74 -17.62
C GLN A 132 0.49 -1.31 -16.24
N GLU A 133 0.97 -2.48 -15.91
CA GLU A 133 0.84 -3.05 -14.58
C GLU A 133 1.74 -2.32 -13.58
N ASP A 134 1.27 -2.26 -12.34
CA ASP A 134 2.04 -1.68 -11.25
C ASP A 134 2.89 -2.76 -10.60
N TYR A 135 4.19 -2.60 -10.64
CA TYR A 135 5.12 -3.52 -9.99
C TYR A 135 5.52 -2.96 -8.64
N MET A 136 5.33 -3.76 -7.60
CA MET A 136 5.68 -3.38 -6.22
C MET A 136 6.56 -4.43 -5.56
N TYR A 137 7.34 -3.99 -4.59
CA TYR A 137 8.18 -4.83 -3.75
C TYR A 137 8.13 -4.33 -2.30
N GLY A 138 8.40 -5.20 -1.34
CA GLY A 138 8.44 -4.84 0.06
C GLY A 138 9.08 -5.90 0.93
N GLU A 139 9.57 -5.48 2.09
CA GLU A 139 10.13 -6.36 3.10
C GLU A 139 9.49 -6.10 4.45
N GLY A 140 9.52 -7.13 5.29
CA GLY A 140 9.11 -7.09 6.69
C GLY A 140 9.79 -8.18 7.49
N GLY A 141 9.46 -8.25 8.77
CA GLY A 141 9.94 -9.31 9.67
C GLY A 141 8.80 -10.00 10.37
N VAL A 142 9.03 -11.24 10.77
CA VAL A 142 8.12 -12.03 11.62
C VAL A 142 8.91 -12.74 12.71
N SER A 143 8.23 -13.02 13.80
CA SER A 143 8.70 -13.91 14.87
C SER A 143 7.55 -14.78 15.36
N VAL A 144 7.83 -15.74 16.22
CA VAL A 144 6.79 -16.59 16.81
C VAL A 144 5.76 -15.75 17.57
N GLU A 145 6.18 -14.66 18.24
CA GLU A 145 5.29 -13.74 18.97
C GLU A 145 4.54 -12.77 18.06
N LYS A 146 5.09 -12.52 16.86
CA LYS A 146 4.51 -11.64 15.84
C LYS A 146 4.54 -12.31 14.48
N PRO A 147 3.65 -13.27 14.22
CA PRO A 147 3.68 -14.08 13.00
C PRO A 147 3.14 -13.36 11.76
N SER A 148 2.63 -12.15 11.90
CA SER A 148 2.14 -11.35 10.76
C SER A 148 3.18 -10.32 10.34
N ALA A 149 3.70 -10.45 9.11
CA ALA A 149 4.65 -9.52 8.53
C ALA A 149 3.94 -8.20 8.14
N ALA A 150 4.32 -7.10 8.76
CA ALA A 150 3.97 -5.77 8.27
C ALA A 150 4.88 -5.46 7.06
N LEU A 151 4.33 -5.48 5.85
CA LEU A 151 5.05 -5.25 4.61
C LEU A 151 4.76 -3.84 4.10
N VAL A 152 5.77 -2.99 3.96
CA VAL A 152 5.63 -1.70 3.30
C VAL A 152 5.95 -1.90 1.81
N MET A 153 4.89 -1.94 1.00
CA MET A 153 5.00 -2.17 -0.44
C MET A 153 5.29 -0.85 -1.18
N LYS A 154 6.41 -0.82 -1.88
CA LYS A 154 6.90 0.33 -2.65
C LYS A 154 6.69 0.09 -4.14
N HIS A 155 6.32 1.14 -4.86
CA HIS A 155 6.24 1.07 -6.32
C HIS A 155 7.65 1.00 -6.92
N ALA A 156 7.88 0.04 -7.79
CA ALA A 156 9.15 -0.14 -8.49
C ALA A 156 9.26 0.79 -9.72
N LEU A 157 8.14 1.20 -10.27
CA LEU A 157 8.05 2.08 -11.45
C LEU A 157 7.57 3.48 -11.05
N SER A 158 7.93 4.46 -11.88
CA SER A 158 7.44 5.83 -11.74
C SER A 158 6.29 6.09 -12.72
N LEU A 159 5.22 6.69 -12.23
CA LEU A 159 4.12 7.14 -13.08
C LEU A 159 4.49 8.47 -13.74
N VAL A 160 4.46 8.51 -15.08
CA VAL A 160 4.64 9.74 -15.85
C VAL A 160 3.27 10.33 -16.20
N ARG A 161 3.00 11.52 -15.70
CA ARG A 161 1.78 12.28 -16.03
C ARG A 161 2.10 13.48 -16.92
N ILE A 162 1.47 13.54 -18.08
CA ILE A 162 1.61 14.66 -19.00
C ILE A 162 0.36 15.51 -18.94
N LEU A 163 0.51 16.79 -18.65
CA LEU A 163 -0.56 17.76 -18.68
C LEU A 163 -0.36 18.72 -19.85
N ILE A 164 -1.16 18.54 -20.89
CA ILE A 164 -1.17 19.43 -22.06
C ILE A 164 -2.24 20.51 -21.85
N LYS A 165 -1.86 21.77 -21.94
CA LYS A 165 -2.76 22.92 -21.80
C LYS A 165 -2.83 23.67 -23.13
N LYS A 166 -4.02 24.07 -23.53
CA LYS A 166 -4.25 24.80 -24.78
C LYS A 166 -3.60 26.20 -24.77
N ASN A 167 -3.54 26.84 -23.59
CA ASN A 167 -3.05 28.21 -23.40
C ASN A 167 -3.66 29.17 -24.46
N ASP A 168 -2.85 29.93 -25.17
CA ASP A 168 -3.30 30.93 -26.20
C ASP A 168 -3.46 30.28 -27.60
N TYR A 169 -3.37 28.98 -27.73
CA TYR A 169 -3.55 28.28 -29.00
C TYR A 169 -5.00 28.41 -29.49
N THR A 170 -5.19 28.98 -30.67
CA THR A 170 -6.51 29.31 -31.24
C THR A 170 -7.15 28.17 -32.05
N GLY A 171 -6.40 27.12 -32.36
CA GLY A 171 -6.90 25.94 -33.07
C GLY A 171 -7.76 25.02 -32.22
N ASP A 172 -8.20 23.89 -32.76
CA ASP A 172 -9.07 22.91 -32.06
C ASP A 172 -8.38 22.22 -30.89
N GLY A 173 -7.05 22.18 -30.87
CA GLY A 173 -6.26 21.66 -29.77
C GLY A 173 -6.32 20.12 -29.67
N MET A 174 -6.46 19.43 -30.77
CA MET A 174 -6.34 17.97 -30.81
C MET A 174 -4.88 17.56 -30.72
N VAL A 175 -4.62 16.53 -29.88
CA VAL A 175 -3.30 15.90 -29.77
C VAL A 175 -3.41 14.52 -30.40
N ASP A 176 -2.74 14.31 -31.52
CA ASP A 176 -2.80 13.03 -32.24
C ASP A 176 -1.97 11.94 -31.58
N ALA A 177 -0.79 12.29 -31.06
CA ALA A 177 0.10 11.34 -30.41
C ALA A 177 1.05 12.02 -29.43
N VAL A 178 1.49 11.25 -28.46
CA VAL A 178 2.61 11.56 -27.56
C VAL A 178 3.57 10.38 -27.59
N THR A 179 4.80 10.60 -28.07
CA THR A 179 5.80 9.54 -28.20
C THR A 179 6.94 9.75 -27.22
N PHE A 180 7.34 8.68 -26.54
CA PHE A 180 8.53 8.64 -25.70
C PHE A 180 9.62 7.85 -26.44
N GLY A 181 10.65 8.54 -26.89
CA GLY A 181 11.80 7.88 -27.51
C GLY A 181 12.87 7.48 -26.48
N GLY A 182 13.64 6.44 -26.79
CA GLY A 182 14.77 6.00 -25.99
C GLY A 182 14.42 5.30 -24.66
N VAL A 183 13.18 4.92 -24.46
CA VAL A 183 12.71 4.22 -23.27
C VAL A 183 12.92 2.72 -23.42
N ARG A 184 13.46 2.06 -22.41
CA ARG A 184 13.49 0.59 -22.36
C ARG A 184 12.16 0.08 -21.82
N LEU A 185 11.54 -0.83 -22.57
CA LEU A 185 10.20 -1.33 -22.25
C LEU A 185 10.23 -2.51 -21.28
N SER A 186 11.41 -3.10 -21.04
CA SER A 186 11.57 -4.26 -20.17
C SER A 186 12.70 -4.06 -19.17
N ALA A 187 12.55 -4.68 -18.01
CA ALA A 187 13.57 -4.73 -16.97
C ALA A 187 13.49 -6.04 -16.19
N SER A 188 14.48 -6.34 -15.36
CA SER A 188 14.36 -7.29 -14.28
C SER A 188 14.40 -6.53 -12.94
N MET A 189 13.58 -6.97 -11.99
CA MET A 189 13.47 -6.38 -10.64
C MET A 189 13.99 -7.35 -9.60
N ASP A 190 14.85 -6.87 -8.73
CA ASP A 190 15.23 -7.56 -7.49
C ASP A 190 14.19 -7.23 -6.41
N VAL A 191 13.52 -8.23 -5.88
CA VAL A 191 12.42 -8.08 -4.92
C VAL A 191 12.88 -7.49 -3.59
N THR A 192 14.12 -7.77 -3.18
CA THR A 192 14.61 -7.30 -1.87
C THR A 192 15.02 -5.83 -1.90
N SER A 193 15.56 -5.37 -3.01
CA SER A 193 16.06 -3.99 -3.14
C SER A 193 15.15 -3.08 -3.97
N GLY A 194 14.23 -3.65 -4.76
CA GLY A 194 13.45 -2.94 -5.77
C GLY A 194 14.29 -2.41 -6.95
N LYS A 195 15.56 -2.82 -7.04
CA LYS A 195 16.45 -2.37 -8.08
C LYS A 195 16.00 -2.92 -9.44
N LEU A 196 15.80 -2.02 -10.38
CA LEU A 196 15.50 -2.36 -11.76
C LEU A 196 16.78 -2.38 -12.60
N LEU A 197 16.96 -3.46 -13.36
CA LEU A 197 17.99 -3.59 -14.39
C LEU A 197 17.28 -3.60 -15.74
N PRO A 198 17.34 -2.51 -16.51
CA PRO A 198 16.72 -2.46 -17.84
C PRO A 198 17.27 -3.54 -18.76
N THR A 199 16.39 -4.23 -19.47
CA THR A 199 16.70 -5.28 -20.44
C THR A 199 16.21 -4.89 -21.82
N GLY A 200 16.68 -5.60 -22.86
CA GLY A 200 16.30 -5.30 -24.24
C GLY A 200 16.93 -4.03 -24.80
N GLN A 201 16.57 -3.72 -26.05
CA GLN A 201 16.95 -2.48 -26.72
C GLN A 201 15.98 -1.35 -26.37
N PRO A 202 16.41 -0.07 -26.41
CA PRO A 202 15.46 1.03 -26.29
C PRO A 202 14.41 0.94 -27.39
N GLY A 203 13.14 1.16 -27.01
CA GLY A 203 12.05 1.31 -27.97
C GLY A 203 12.15 2.63 -28.75
N GLU A 204 11.64 2.65 -29.96
CA GLU A 204 11.47 3.85 -30.77
C GLU A 204 10.13 4.53 -30.47
#